data_161984f700c22b6fd88cafc0d433378b
#
_entry.id   161984f700c22b6fd88cafc0d433378b
#
_cell.length_a   1.000
_cell.length_b   1.000
_cell.length_c   1.000
_cell.angle_alpha   90.00
_cell.angle_beta   90.00
_cell.angle_gamma   90.00
#
_symmetry.space_group_name_H-M   'P 1'
#
loop_
_entity.id
_entity.type
_entity.pdbx_description
1 polymer ?
#
loop_
_entity_poly.entity_id
_entity_poly.type
_entity_poly.pdbx_seq_one_letter_code
_entity_poly.pdbx_strand_id
1 'polypeptide(L)'
;MMWGIAALFLCALYLLFLFGIFRLVFWNSDDRKKRGPALPKGPGYDDCREEMEALVHLMEEQVPTEQIRIMAEDGTILCGRYYAGKEDAPVEILFHGYRGGAVRDMCGAHKIAREHGIGTILVDERAHGESGGNVTTFGIRERRDVLSWARYAEERFGKERPLILSGVSMGAAAVLMAAGEPLPENVCGIVADCPFSSPEAIIRTVMKGMHVSFLWPSVALSALLFGHFSLTQSSALSGVQNTDLPILLIHGEADDFVPAQMSRDLARAGKRVSLFLFPGAAHGISYLTDTERYTQAELDWIAAVTGWKTAE
;
A
#
# COMPACT_ATOMS: atom_id res chain seq x y z
N MET A 1 37.32 33.54 -13.70
CA MET A 1 37.04 33.34 -12.27
C MET A 1 35.55 33.62 -11.92
N MET A 2 34.98 34.78 -12.25
CA MET A 2 33.56 35.13 -11.96
C MET A 2 32.54 34.13 -12.55
N TRP A 3 32.69 33.69 -13.79
CA TRP A 3 31.78 32.72 -14.42
C TRP A 3 31.79 31.36 -13.71
N GLY A 4 32.94 30.93 -13.22
CA GLY A 4 33.03 29.67 -12.46
C GLY A 4 32.31 29.76 -11.11
N ILE A 5 32.41 30.87 -10.40
CA ILE A 5 31.70 31.11 -9.13
C ILE A 5 30.18 31.17 -9.37
N ALA A 6 29.74 31.85 -10.43
CA ALA A 6 28.33 31.94 -10.77
C ALA A 6 27.76 30.54 -11.12
N ALA A 7 28.49 29.74 -11.89
CA ALA A 7 28.07 28.36 -12.22
C ALA A 7 27.95 27.49 -10.96
N LEU A 8 28.93 27.55 -10.05
CA LEU A 8 28.87 26.81 -8.78
C LEU A 8 27.68 27.24 -7.92
N PHE A 9 27.40 28.55 -7.86
CA PHE A 9 26.25 29.05 -7.12
C PHE A 9 24.92 28.55 -7.70
N LEU A 10 24.76 28.57 -9.03
CA LEU A 10 23.56 28.04 -9.68
C LEU A 10 23.40 26.53 -9.47
N CYS A 11 24.50 25.76 -9.52
CA CYS A 11 24.49 24.34 -9.19
C CYS A 11 24.03 24.09 -7.75
N ALA A 12 24.55 24.87 -6.79
CA ALA A 12 24.16 24.76 -5.38
C ALA A 12 22.67 25.08 -5.18
N LEU A 13 22.14 26.13 -5.82
CA LEU A 13 20.71 26.45 -5.79
C LEU A 13 19.86 25.33 -6.39
N TYR A 14 20.29 24.73 -7.49
CA TYR A 14 19.55 23.62 -8.10
C TYR A 14 19.58 22.37 -7.22
N LEU A 15 20.69 22.05 -6.58
CA LEU A 15 20.76 20.95 -5.61
C LEU A 15 19.85 21.18 -4.40
N LEU A 16 19.77 22.39 -3.88
CA LEU A 16 18.83 22.75 -2.81
C LEU A 16 17.37 22.60 -3.26
N PHE A 17 17.06 23.01 -4.50
CA PHE A 17 15.74 22.83 -5.09
C PHE A 17 15.38 21.33 -5.22
N LEU A 18 16.29 20.49 -5.74
CA LEU A 18 16.11 19.05 -5.82
C LEU A 18 15.91 18.41 -4.43
N PHE A 19 16.68 18.85 -3.43
CA PHE A 19 16.52 18.40 -2.05
C PHE A 19 15.15 18.80 -1.49
N GLY A 20 14.68 20.02 -1.80
CA GLY A 20 13.31 20.45 -1.45
C GLY A 20 12.23 19.54 -2.05
N ILE A 21 12.37 19.19 -3.34
CA ILE A 21 11.47 18.22 -4.01
C ILE A 21 11.52 16.86 -3.31
N PHE A 22 12.73 16.35 -3.04
CA PHE A 22 12.91 15.08 -2.34
C PHE A 22 12.21 15.08 -0.98
N ARG A 23 12.40 16.15 -0.19
CA ARG A 23 11.73 16.31 1.10
C ARG A 23 10.21 16.38 0.98
N LEU A 24 9.73 17.02 -0.07
CA LEU A 24 8.29 17.16 -0.30
C LEU A 24 7.64 15.83 -0.72
N VAL A 25 8.27 15.07 -1.63
CA VAL A 25 7.66 13.89 -2.25
C VAL A 25 7.98 12.61 -1.50
N PHE A 26 9.23 12.40 -1.08
CA PHE A 26 9.70 11.09 -0.62
C PHE A 26 9.99 11.03 0.87
N TRP A 27 10.13 12.17 1.54
CA TRP A 27 10.51 12.19 2.95
C TRP A 27 9.28 12.25 3.86
N ASN A 28 9.23 11.37 4.85
CA ASN A 28 8.27 11.42 5.94
C ASN A 28 9.01 11.71 7.25
N SER A 29 8.72 12.87 7.88
CA SER A 29 9.39 13.28 9.11
C SER A 29 8.86 12.52 10.33
N ASP A 30 9.68 12.38 11.38
CA ASP A 30 9.26 11.73 12.62
C ASP A 30 8.04 12.42 13.27
N ASP A 31 7.94 13.74 13.17
CA ASP A 31 6.77 14.48 13.67
C ASP A 31 5.48 14.14 12.88
N ARG A 32 5.59 13.88 11.58
CA ARG A 32 4.46 13.45 10.75
C ARG A 32 4.06 12.02 11.09
N LYS A 33 5.02 11.13 11.27
CA LYS A 33 4.79 9.75 11.71
C LYS A 33 4.03 9.70 13.04
N LYS A 34 4.47 10.48 14.03
CA LYS A 34 3.86 10.53 15.37
C LYS A 34 2.45 11.11 15.39
N ARG A 35 2.14 12.05 14.50
CA ARG A 35 0.78 12.65 14.43
C ARG A 35 -0.26 11.71 13.83
N GLY A 36 0.20 10.67 13.16
CA GLY A 36 -0.67 9.80 12.39
C GLY A 36 -1.30 10.49 11.16
N PRO A 37 -2.01 9.75 10.34
CA PRO A 37 -2.68 10.28 9.16
C PRO A 37 -4.00 10.94 9.53
N ALA A 38 -4.26 12.14 8.98
CA ALA A 38 -5.59 12.74 9.01
C ALA A 38 -6.53 12.01 8.04
N LEU A 39 -7.82 12.02 8.34
CA LEU A 39 -8.83 11.55 7.39
C LEU A 39 -8.81 12.41 6.12
N PRO A 40 -8.98 11.82 4.94
CA PRO A 40 -9.06 12.54 3.69
C PRO A 40 -10.28 13.48 3.69
N LYS A 41 -10.22 14.51 2.84
CA LYS A 41 -11.28 15.52 2.71
C LYS A 41 -11.63 15.72 1.24
N GLY A 42 -12.85 16.18 1.01
CA GLY A 42 -13.33 16.54 -0.32
C GLY A 42 -14.45 15.62 -0.81
N PRO A 43 -14.90 15.84 -2.06
CA PRO A 43 -16.01 15.07 -2.63
C PRO A 43 -15.80 13.57 -2.52
N GLY A 44 -16.85 12.85 -2.13
CA GLY A 44 -16.81 11.40 -1.89
C GLY A 44 -16.35 11.01 -0.48
N TYR A 45 -15.42 11.75 0.13
CA TYR A 45 -14.98 11.46 1.51
C TYR A 45 -15.87 12.13 2.56
N ASP A 46 -16.38 13.32 2.26
CA ASP A 46 -17.21 14.08 3.22
C ASP A 46 -18.56 13.40 3.43
N ASP A 47 -19.06 12.65 2.44
CA ASP A 47 -20.33 11.91 2.51
C ASP A 47 -20.25 10.66 3.41
N CYS A 48 -19.08 10.07 3.58
CA CYS A 48 -18.86 8.88 4.43
C CYS A 48 -17.93 9.14 5.63
N ARG A 49 -17.80 10.42 6.02
CA ARG A 49 -16.89 10.84 7.10
C ARG A 49 -17.23 10.22 8.45
N GLU A 50 -18.50 10.22 8.83
CA GLU A 50 -18.94 9.66 10.12
C GLU A 50 -18.67 8.17 10.20
N GLU A 51 -18.91 7.43 9.12
CA GLU A 51 -18.61 6.01 9.02
C GLU A 51 -17.09 5.74 9.08
N MET A 52 -16.29 6.58 8.41
CA MET A 52 -14.82 6.49 8.48
C MET A 52 -14.33 6.72 9.91
N GLU A 53 -14.82 7.76 10.59
CA GLU A 53 -14.45 8.08 11.97
C GLU A 53 -14.86 6.96 12.92
N ALA A 54 -16.05 6.39 12.74
CA ALA A 54 -16.54 5.28 13.54
C ALA A 54 -15.69 4.01 13.36
N LEU A 55 -15.28 3.69 12.12
CA LEU A 55 -14.40 2.54 11.85
C LEU A 55 -13.01 2.72 12.45
N VAL A 56 -12.43 3.90 12.30
CA VAL A 56 -11.11 4.21 12.89
C VAL A 56 -11.18 4.11 14.41
N HIS A 57 -12.20 4.70 15.02
CA HIS A 57 -12.41 4.64 16.47
C HIS A 57 -12.60 3.20 16.97
N LEU A 58 -13.44 2.42 16.29
CA LEU A 58 -13.62 0.99 16.59
C LEU A 58 -12.30 0.24 16.54
N MET A 59 -11.45 0.57 15.57
CA MET A 59 -10.13 -0.08 15.43
C MET A 59 -9.14 0.37 16.51
N GLU A 60 -9.17 1.66 16.91
CA GLU A 60 -8.30 2.19 17.97
C GLU A 60 -8.60 1.59 19.35
N GLU A 61 -9.85 1.21 19.61
CA GLU A 61 -10.26 0.56 20.85
C GLU A 61 -9.82 -0.91 20.95
N GLN A 62 -9.37 -1.51 19.83
CA GLN A 62 -8.98 -2.91 19.83
C GLN A 62 -7.57 -3.08 20.35
N VAL A 63 -7.40 -4.07 21.23
CA VAL A 63 -6.09 -4.46 21.72
C VAL A 63 -5.53 -5.56 20.81
N PRO A 64 -4.38 -5.35 20.16
CA PRO A 64 -3.74 -6.39 19.38
C PRO A 64 -3.32 -7.57 20.28
N THR A 65 -3.35 -8.78 19.74
CA THR A 65 -2.87 -9.97 20.41
C THR A 65 -1.36 -9.86 20.66
N GLU A 66 -0.63 -9.26 19.70
CA GLU A 66 0.82 -9.12 19.77
C GLU A 66 1.28 -7.86 19.02
N GLN A 67 2.22 -7.13 19.60
CA GLN A 67 3.01 -6.11 18.90
C GLN A 67 4.22 -6.80 18.26
N ILE A 68 4.41 -6.57 16.96
CA ILE A 68 5.44 -7.26 16.19
C ILE A 68 6.53 -6.27 15.79
N ARG A 69 7.77 -6.73 15.87
CA ARG A 69 8.93 -6.03 15.29
C ARG A 69 9.77 -7.03 14.53
N ILE A 70 9.99 -6.76 13.25
CA ILE A 70 10.87 -7.54 12.39
C ILE A 70 11.97 -6.66 11.82
N MET A 71 13.02 -7.28 11.33
CA MET A 71 14.08 -6.59 10.63
C MET A 71 13.96 -6.87 9.13
N ALA A 72 13.83 -5.82 8.34
CA ALA A 72 13.87 -5.91 6.88
C ALA A 72 15.26 -6.30 6.39
N GLU A 73 15.36 -6.73 5.14
CA GLU A 73 16.62 -7.14 4.49
C GLU A 73 17.71 -6.06 4.54
N ASP A 74 17.33 -4.79 4.50
CA ASP A 74 18.24 -3.64 4.58
C ASP A 74 18.54 -3.16 6.01
N GLY A 75 18.12 -3.91 7.04
CA GLY A 75 18.32 -3.59 8.45
C GLY A 75 17.29 -2.60 9.02
N THR A 76 16.31 -2.16 8.24
CA THR A 76 15.23 -1.30 8.75
C THR A 76 14.33 -2.10 9.70
N ILE A 77 14.05 -1.57 10.89
CA ILE A 77 13.07 -2.17 11.80
C ILE A 77 11.67 -1.84 11.29
N LEU A 78 10.87 -2.87 11.08
CA LEU A 78 9.47 -2.78 10.69
C LEU A 78 8.59 -3.18 11.87
N CYS A 79 7.52 -2.44 12.09
CA CYS A 79 6.57 -2.66 13.17
C CYS A 79 5.19 -3.03 12.62
N GLY A 80 4.45 -3.81 13.39
CA GLY A 80 3.09 -4.21 13.04
C GLY A 80 2.35 -4.73 14.25
N ARG A 81 1.06 -5.01 14.06
CA ARG A 81 0.14 -5.50 15.10
C ARG A 81 -0.58 -6.73 14.61
N TYR A 82 -0.51 -7.80 15.37
CA TYR A 82 -1.25 -9.02 15.08
C TYR A 82 -2.56 -9.06 15.89
N TYR A 83 -3.63 -9.39 15.21
CA TYR A 83 -4.94 -9.70 15.80
C TYR A 83 -5.29 -11.13 15.43
N ALA A 84 -5.45 -11.97 16.46
CA ALA A 84 -5.68 -13.39 16.25
C ALA A 84 -7.06 -13.66 15.64
N GLY A 85 -7.08 -14.55 14.66
CA GLY A 85 -8.28 -15.18 14.12
C GLY A 85 -8.50 -16.59 14.69
N LYS A 86 -9.39 -17.34 14.04
CA LYS A 86 -9.57 -18.79 14.32
C LYS A 86 -8.30 -19.55 13.93
N GLU A 87 -8.06 -20.68 14.60
CA GLU A 87 -6.85 -21.47 14.43
C GLU A 87 -6.64 -21.93 12.97
N ASP A 88 -7.70 -22.33 12.30
CA ASP A 88 -7.65 -22.85 10.92
C ASP A 88 -7.86 -21.77 9.84
N ALA A 89 -8.19 -20.53 10.22
CA ALA A 89 -8.47 -19.47 9.26
C ALA A 89 -7.18 -18.89 8.65
N PRO A 90 -7.23 -18.31 7.46
CA PRO A 90 -6.09 -17.62 6.89
C PRO A 90 -5.56 -16.49 7.78
N VAL A 91 -4.36 -16.03 7.48
CA VAL A 91 -3.83 -14.77 8.02
C VAL A 91 -3.67 -13.78 6.88
N GLU A 92 -4.24 -12.60 7.05
CA GLU A 92 -4.15 -11.51 6.10
C GLU A 92 -3.15 -10.47 6.59
N ILE A 93 -2.19 -10.10 5.72
CA ILE A 93 -1.17 -9.09 6.02
C ILE A 93 -1.55 -7.81 5.29
N LEU A 94 -1.83 -6.73 6.04
CA LEU A 94 -2.48 -5.51 5.58
C LEU A 94 -1.49 -4.35 5.47
N PHE A 95 -1.33 -3.81 4.25
CA PHE A 95 -0.39 -2.75 3.90
C PHE A 95 -1.13 -1.46 3.53
N HIS A 96 -0.83 -0.38 4.23
CA HIS A 96 -1.53 0.91 4.07
C HIS A 96 -0.97 1.79 2.93
N GLY A 97 -1.66 2.89 2.64
CA GLY A 97 -1.30 3.82 1.58
C GLY A 97 -0.18 4.81 1.92
N TYR A 98 0.24 5.58 0.91
CA TYR A 98 1.24 6.65 1.04
C TYR A 98 0.80 7.71 2.04
N ARG A 99 1.65 8.00 3.02
CA ARG A 99 1.36 8.90 4.15
C ARG A 99 0.07 8.54 4.89
N GLY A 100 -0.30 7.28 4.79
CA GLY A 100 -1.38 6.66 5.49
C GLY A 100 -0.99 6.12 6.86
N GLY A 101 -1.76 5.17 7.35
CA GLY A 101 -1.47 4.44 8.57
C GLY A 101 -2.32 3.19 8.68
N ALA A 102 -1.76 2.17 9.31
CA ALA A 102 -2.36 0.85 9.41
C ALA A 102 -3.81 0.89 9.95
N VAL A 103 -4.05 1.66 11.01
CA VAL A 103 -5.39 1.79 11.62
C VAL A 103 -6.36 2.48 10.66
N ARG A 104 -6.00 3.67 10.13
CA ARG A 104 -6.91 4.45 9.29
C ARG A 104 -7.26 3.75 7.97
N ASP A 105 -6.25 3.24 7.28
CA ASP A 105 -6.43 2.79 5.89
C ASP A 105 -6.95 1.34 5.83
N MET A 106 -6.66 0.54 6.86
CA MET A 106 -6.96 -0.88 6.86
C MET A 106 -8.11 -1.27 7.81
N CYS A 107 -8.80 -0.29 8.43
CA CYS A 107 -9.90 -0.57 9.36
C CYS A 107 -11.06 -1.36 8.71
N GLY A 108 -11.39 -1.09 7.46
CA GLY A 108 -12.43 -1.82 6.72
C GLY A 108 -12.07 -3.29 6.50
N ALA A 109 -10.90 -3.56 5.90
CA ALA A 109 -10.39 -4.91 5.66
C ALA A 109 -10.22 -5.68 7.00
N HIS A 110 -9.65 -5.02 8.01
CA HIS A 110 -9.54 -5.63 9.33
C HIS A 110 -10.90 -5.97 9.95
N LYS A 111 -11.91 -5.10 9.79
CA LYS A 111 -13.28 -5.36 10.28
C LYS A 111 -13.86 -6.61 9.62
N ILE A 112 -13.77 -6.71 8.29
CA ILE A 112 -14.21 -7.89 7.53
C ILE A 112 -13.51 -9.14 8.07
N ALA A 113 -12.19 -9.13 8.12
CA ALA A 113 -11.39 -10.25 8.58
C ALA A 113 -11.79 -10.71 9.99
N ARG A 114 -11.92 -9.76 10.92
CA ARG A 114 -12.27 -10.04 12.31
C ARG A 114 -13.67 -10.65 12.46
N GLU A 115 -14.66 -10.09 11.80
CA GLU A 115 -16.06 -10.56 11.87
C GLU A 115 -16.18 -12.01 11.35
N HIS A 116 -15.28 -12.41 10.46
CA HIS A 116 -15.27 -13.75 9.88
C HIS A 116 -14.20 -14.67 10.46
N GLY A 117 -13.45 -14.21 11.47
CA GLY A 117 -12.47 -15.02 12.18
C GLY A 117 -11.13 -15.20 11.48
N ILE A 118 -10.82 -14.38 10.48
CA ILE A 118 -9.51 -14.31 9.79
C ILE A 118 -8.53 -13.56 10.69
N GLY A 119 -7.31 -14.08 10.87
CA GLY A 119 -6.26 -13.36 11.59
C GLY A 119 -5.68 -12.24 10.73
N THR A 120 -5.28 -11.11 11.35
CA THR A 120 -4.69 -10.00 10.60
C THR A 120 -3.37 -9.53 11.20
N ILE A 121 -2.42 -9.19 10.31
CA ILE A 121 -1.24 -8.41 10.66
C ILE A 121 -1.38 -7.05 10.01
N LEU A 122 -1.57 -6.00 10.81
CA LEU A 122 -1.56 -4.62 10.35
C LEU A 122 -0.13 -4.09 10.40
N VAL A 123 0.41 -3.74 9.24
CA VAL A 123 1.79 -3.30 9.08
C VAL A 123 1.87 -1.79 9.10
N ASP A 124 2.75 -1.22 9.91
CA ASP A 124 3.23 0.14 9.68
C ASP A 124 4.29 0.06 8.57
N GLU A 125 3.98 0.58 7.39
CA GLU A 125 4.91 0.63 6.25
C GLU A 125 6.21 1.36 6.63
N ARG A 126 7.37 1.03 5.96
CA ARG A 126 8.60 1.80 6.19
C ARG A 126 8.35 3.30 6.11
N ALA A 127 9.03 4.08 6.89
CA ALA A 127 8.84 5.53 7.02
C ALA A 127 7.47 5.97 7.57
N HIS A 128 6.65 5.06 8.11
CA HIS A 128 5.35 5.36 8.74
C HIS A 128 5.24 4.77 10.14
N GLY A 129 4.30 5.28 10.93
CA GLY A 129 3.99 4.77 12.25
C GLY A 129 5.23 4.57 13.12
N GLU A 130 5.38 3.40 13.71
CA GLU A 130 6.53 3.00 14.51
C GLU A 130 7.67 2.38 13.70
N SER A 131 7.47 2.10 12.40
CA SER A 131 8.49 1.55 11.52
C SER A 131 9.61 2.54 11.26
N GLY A 132 10.80 1.99 11.04
CA GLY A 132 12.03 2.73 10.77
C GLY A 132 12.05 3.42 9.41
N GLY A 133 13.12 4.16 9.18
CA GLY A 133 13.31 4.91 7.94
C GLY A 133 12.48 6.20 7.88
N ASN A 134 12.79 7.04 6.88
CA ASN A 134 12.08 8.29 6.61
C ASN A 134 11.81 8.49 5.11
N VAL A 135 12.21 7.52 4.27
CA VAL A 135 12.05 7.61 2.81
C VAL A 135 11.01 6.61 2.34
N THR A 136 9.97 7.12 1.72
CA THR A 136 8.93 6.35 1.03
C THR A 136 9.28 6.24 -0.44
N THR A 137 9.23 5.04 -1.01
CA THR A 137 9.70 4.77 -2.37
C THR A 137 8.60 4.31 -3.34
N PHE A 138 7.34 4.51 -2.96
CA PHE A 138 6.16 4.17 -3.78
C PHE A 138 6.14 2.70 -4.21
N GLY A 139 6.45 1.79 -3.29
CA GLY A 139 6.43 0.35 -3.52
C GLY A 139 7.80 -0.26 -3.88
N ILE A 140 8.81 0.55 -4.24
CA ILE A 140 10.10 0.01 -4.72
C ILE A 140 10.87 -0.73 -3.62
N ARG A 141 11.02 -0.13 -2.42
CA ARG A 141 11.59 -0.80 -1.25
C ARG A 141 10.50 -1.54 -0.47
N GLU A 142 9.32 -0.96 -0.42
CA GLU A 142 8.16 -1.50 0.30
C GLU A 142 7.83 -2.92 -0.17
N ARG A 143 8.01 -3.29 -1.47
CA ARG A 143 7.84 -4.68 -1.93
C ARG A 143 8.77 -5.68 -1.23
N ARG A 144 9.98 -5.25 -0.83
CA ARG A 144 10.90 -6.11 -0.08
C ARG A 144 10.48 -6.27 1.38
N ASP A 145 9.83 -5.24 1.93
CA ASP A 145 9.21 -5.34 3.25
C ASP A 145 8.03 -6.32 3.23
N VAL A 146 7.23 -6.31 2.15
CA VAL A 146 6.19 -7.34 1.93
C VAL A 146 6.78 -8.75 1.99
N LEU A 147 7.93 -9.00 1.32
CA LEU A 147 8.61 -10.30 1.41
C LEU A 147 9.06 -10.64 2.83
N SER A 148 9.57 -9.64 3.56
CA SER A 148 10.03 -9.84 4.95
C SER A 148 8.84 -10.18 5.87
N TRP A 149 7.70 -9.51 5.69
CA TRP A 149 6.48 -9.80 6.43
C TRP A 149 5.87 -11.16 6.06
N ALA A 150 5.89 -11.53 4.79
CA ALA A 150 5.40 -12.83 4.35
C ALA A 150 6.24 -13.99 4.94
N ARG A 151 7.58 -13.87 4.92
CA ARG A 151 8.48 -14.84 5.55
C ARG A 151 8.28 -14.92 7.07
N TYR A 152 8.15 -13.79 7.74
CA TYR A 152 7.83 -13.76 9.17
C TYR A 152 6.51 -14.49 9.46
N ALA A 153 5.49 -14.25 8.66
CA ALA A 153 4.20 -14.90 8.84
C ALA A 153 4.27 -16.42 8.60
N GLU A 154 5.02 -16.88 7.58
CA GLU A 154 5.28 -18.31 7.36
C GLU A 154 6.02 -18.93 8.54
N GLU A 155 7.08 -18.29 9.05
CA GLU A 155 7.84 -18.76 10.22
C GLU A 155 6.97 -18.81 11.48
N ARG A 156 6.10 -17.82 11.68
CA ARG A 156 5.26 -17.64 12.86
C ARG A 156 4.07 -18.58 12.89
N PHE A 157 3.39 -18.78 11.76
CA PHE A 157 2.12 -19.52 11.68
C PHE A 157 2.26 -20.90 11.03
N GLY A 158 3.41 -21.20 10.45
CA GLY A 158 3.68 -22.46 9.77
C GLY A 158 3.35 -22.41 8.28
N LYS A 159 3.93 -23.34 7.54
CA LYS A 159 3.81 -23.42 6.05
C LYS A 159 2.42 -23.83 5.57
N GLU A 160 1.65 -24.49 6.43
CA GLU A 160 0.29 -24.95 6.09
C GLU A 160 -0.76 -23.84 6.29
N ARG A 161 -0.42 -22.75 6.97
CA ARG A 161 -1.33 -21.65 7.21
C ARG A 161 -1.46 -20.78 5.99
N PRO A 162 -2.65 -20.66 5.36
CA PRO A 162 -2.82 -19.79 4.20
C PRO A 162 -2.55 -18.33 4.54
N LEU A 163 -1.77 -17.65 3.71
CA LEU A 163 -1.48 -16.23 3.83
C LEU A 163 -2.09 -15.47 2.65
N ILE A 164 -2.69 -14.32 2.94
CA ILE A 164 -3.18 -13.35 1.97
C ILE A 164 -2.40 -12.05 2.16
N LEU A 165 -1.92 -11.48 1.06
CA LEU A 165 -1.30 -10.16 1.07
C LEU A 165 -2.31 -9.13 0.60
N SER A 166 -2.68 -8.18 1.44
CA SER A 166 -3.67 -7.17 1.10
C SER A 166 -3.10 -5.78 1.25
N GLY A 167 -3.51 -4.87 0.39
CA GLY A 167 -3.06 -3.49 0.49
C GLY A 167 -4.00 -2.51 -0.17
N VAL A 168 -3.86 -1.24 0.26
CA VAL A 168 -4.58 -0.11 -0.33
C VAL A 168 -3.61 0.87 -0.95
N SER A 169 -3.90 1.37 -2.15
CA SER A 169 -3.14 2.43 -2.84
C SER A 169 -1.65 2.06 -3.00
N MET A 170 -0.74 2.72 -2.27
CA MET A 170 0.69 2.40 -2.28
C MET A 170 0.96 0.98 -1.73
N GLY A 171 0.31 0.57 -0.65
CA GLY A 171 0.40 -0.79 -0.12
C GLY A 171 -0.08 -1.82 -1.14
N ALA A 172 -1.18 -1.54 -1.85
CA ALA A 172 -1.65 -2.36 -2.95
C ALA A 172 -0.62 -2.48 -4.09
N ALA A 173 0.02 -1.38 -4.47
CA ALA A 173 1.09 -1.41 -5.45
C ALA A 173 2.33 -2.19 -4.96
N ALA A 174 2.67 -2.08 -3.66
CA ALA A 174 3.79 -2.79 -3.06
C ALA A 174 3.57 -4.31 -3.06
N VAL A 175 2.38 -4.79 -2.68
CA VAL A 175 2.07 -6.25 -2.72
C VAL A 175 2.04 -6.78 -4.14
N LEU A 176 1.53 -6.00 -5.11
CA LEU A 176 1.58 -6.38 -6.53
C LEU A 176 3.01 -6.42 -7.08
N MET A 177 3.89 -5.49 -6.68
CA MET A 177 5.31 -5.54 -7.05
C MET A 177 6.02 -6.74 -6.42
N ALA A 178 5.67 -7.11 -5.18
CA ALA A 178 6.21 -8.27 -4.49
C ALA A 178 5.77 -9.60 -5.14
N ALA A 179 4.61 -9.62 -5.83
CA ALA A 179 4.12 -10.81 -6.51
C ALA A 179 5.08 -11.36 -7.58
N GLY A 180 5.91 -10.52 -8.17
CA GLY A 180 6.93 -10.93 -9.13
C GLY A 180 8.24 -11.44 -8.49
N GLU A 181 8.32 -11.52 -7.17
CA GLU A 181 9.48 -11.96 -6.40
C GLU A 181 9.18 -13.33 -5.75
N PRO A 182 10.20 -14.07 -5.26
CA PRO A 182 9.98 -15.33 -4.56
C PRO A 182 9.27 -15.15 -3.22
N LEU A 183 7.96 -15.32 -3.20
CA LEU A 183 7.12 -15.36 -2.01
C LEU A 183 7.09 -16.76 -1.38
N PRO A 184 6.80 -16.90 -0.06
CA PRO A 184 6.50 -18.18 0.56
C PRO A 184 5.37 -18.93 -0.16
N GLU A 185 5.45 -20.26 -0.21
CA GLU A 185 4.50 -21.12 -0.95
C GLU A 185 3.07 -21.06 -0.37
N ASN A 186 2.94 -20.74 0.90
CA ASN A 186 1.64 -20.59 1.57
C ASN A 186 0.99 -19.22 1.35
N VAL A 187 1.59 -18.31 0.59
CA VAL A 187 0.91 -17.12 0.08
C VAL A 187 -0.04 -17.54 -1.04
N CYS A 188 -1.34 -17.55 -0.73
CA CYS A 188 -2.38 -18.07 -1.63
C CYS A 188 -2.88 -17.03 -2.63
N GLY A 189 -2.69 -15.74 -2.37
CA GLY A 189 -3.10 -14.70 -3.28
C GLY A 189 -2.99 -13.28 -2.72
N ILE A 190 -3.41 -12.31 -3.53
CA ILE A 190 -3.25 -10.88 -3.27
C ILE A 190 -4.59 -10.15 -3.44
N VAL A 191 -4.95 -9.30 -2.46
CA VAL A 191 -6.02 -8.31 -2.56
C VAL A 191 -5.41 -6.93 -2.70
N ALA A 192 -5.74 -6.20 -3.75
CA ALA A 192 -5.17 -4.89 -4.02
C ALA A 192 -6.28 -3.87 -4.33
N ASP A 193 -6.55 -2.97 -3.37
CA ASP A 193 -7.54 -1.91 -3.53
C ASP A 193 -6.86 -0.63 -4.03
N CYS A 194 -7.41 -0.06 -5.10
CA CYS A 194 -6.97 1.15 -5.80
C CYS A 194 -5.45 1.24 -6.08
N PRO A 195 -4.80 0.17 -6.58
CA PRO A 195 -3.38 0.19 -6.87
C PRO A 195 -3.04 1.10 -8.05
N PHE A 196 -1.86 1.69 -8.03
CA PHE A 196 -1.29 2.31 -9.22
C PHE A 196 -0.38 1.31 -9.98
N SER A 197 -0.25 1.50 -11.29
CA SER A 197 0.51 0.58 -12.16
C SER A 197 2.04 0.68 -11.99
N SER A 198 2.55 1.87 -11.61
CA SER A 198 3.97 2.09 -11.31
C SER A 198 4.19 3.39 -10.52
N PRO A 199 5.33 3.55 -9.80
CA PRO A 199 5.71 4.79 -9.14
C PRO A 199 5.77 5.98 -10.12
N GLU A 200 6.32 5.76 -11.31
CA GLU A 200 6.37 6.78 -12.36
C GLU A 200 4.96 7.21 -12.78
N ALA A 201 4.07 6.26 -13.04
CA ALA A 201 2.72 6.53 -13.52
C ALA A 201 1.92 7.39 -12.53
N ILE A 202 1.93 7.03 -11.25
CA ILE A 202 1.17 7.79 -10.22
C ILE A 202 1.76 9.19 -10.03
N ILE A 203 3.09 9.33 -9.91
CA ILE A 203 3.71 10.64 -9.72
C ILE A 203 3.42 11.54 -10.92
N ARG A 204 3.52 11.03 -12.16
CA ARG A 204 3.18 11.81 -13.37
C ARG A 204 1.69 12.20 -13.41
N THR A 205 0.80 11.32 -12.95
CA THR A 205 -0.65 11.61 -12.86
C THR A 205 -0.89 12.78 -11.89
N VAL A 206 -0.31 12.72 -10.70
CA VAL A 206 -0.43 13.80 -9.70
C VAL A 206 0.17 15.10 -10.24
N MET A 207 1.36 15.06 -10.84
CA MET A 207 2.01 16.24 -11.43
C MET A 207 1.19 16.85 -12.57
N LYS A 208 0.49 16.03 -13.35
CA LYS A 208 -0.41 16.51 -14.40
C LYS A 208 -1.61 17.25 -13.80
N GLY A 209 -2.24 16.70 -12.76
CA GLY A 209 -3.32 17.36 -12.03
C GLY A 209 -2.89 18.70 -11.43
N MET A 210 -1.65 18.80 -10.96
CA MET A 210 -1.06 20.04 -10.42
C MET A 210 -0.49 20.99 -11.50
N HIS A 211 -0.53 20.64 -12.79
CA HIS A 211 0.05 21.41 -13.91
C HIS A 211 1.57 21.63 -13.81
N VAL A 212 2.29 20.72 -13.16
CA VAL A 212 3.76 20.81 -12.95
C VAL A 212 4.54 19.67 -13.64
N SER A 213 3.99 19.07 -14.69
CA SER A 213 4.60 17.92 -15.39
C SER A 213 6.02 18.20 -15.91
N PHE A 214 6.36 19.47 -16.18
CA PHE A 214 7.69 19.89 -16.62
C PHE A 214 8.79 19.64 -15.55
N LEU A 215 8.41 19.49 -14.28
CA LEU A 215 9.34 19.18 -13.17
C LEU A 215 9.68 17.69 -13.05
N TRP A 216 9.11 16.82 -13.89
CA TRP A 216 9.38 15.37 -13.82
C TRP A 216 10.87 15.01 -13.79
N PRO A 217 11.76 15.59 -14.65
CA PRO A 217 13.18 15.27 -14.57
C PRO A 217 13.80 15.58 -13.21
N SER A 218 13.35 16.68 -12.57
CA SER A 218 13.83 17.09 -11.25
C SER A 218 13.32 16.15 -10.16
N VAL A 219 12.08 15.67 -10.23
CA VAL A 219 11.53 14.67 -9.31
C VAL A 219 12.31 13.35 -9.43
N ALA A 220 12.51 12.84 -10.64
CA ALA A 220 13.25 11.61 -10.89
C ALA A 220 14.72 11.73 -10.42
N LEU A 221 15.37 12.86 -10.72
CA LEU A 221 16.75 13.12 -10.30
C LEU A 221 16.85 13.25 -8.75
N SER A 222 15.87 13.86 -8.11
CA SER A 222 15.86 13.98 -6.66
C SER A 222 15.74 12.62 -5.95
N ALA A 223 14.91 11.70 -6.47
CA ALA A 223 14.81 10.33 -5.98
C ALA A 223 16.15 9.57 -6.11
N LEU A 224 16.82 9.74 -7.25
CA LEU A 224 18.12 9.11 -7.51
C LEU A 224 19.23 9.65 -6.59
N LEU A 225 19.36 10.96 -6.48
CA LEU A 225 20.47 11.61 -5.75
C LEU A 225 20.33 11.50 -4.23
N PHE A 226 19.14 11.70 -3.69
CA PHE A 226 18.91 11.75 -2.25
C PHE A 226 18.21 10.51 -1.68
N GLY A 227 17.42 9.83 -2.51
CA GLY A 227 16.73 8.61 -2.12
C GLY A 227 17.50 7.33 -2.47
N HIS A 228 18.47 7.41 -3.39
CA HIS A 228 19.23 6.27 -3.93
C HIS A 228 18.34 5.18 -4.53
N PHE A 229 17.28 5.59 -5.25
CA PHE A 229 16.41 4.67 -6.00
C PHE A 229 15.91 5.32 -7.30
N SER A 230 15.54 4.48 -8.26
CA SER A 230 14.92 4.91 -9.53
C SER A 230 13.42 4.63 -9.50
N LEU A 231 12.60 5.59 -9.93
CA LEU A 231 11.15 5.45 -10.04
C LEU A 231 10.70 4.43 -11.12
N THR A 232 11.63 3.99 -11.96
CA THR A 232 11.39 2.97 -12.99
C THR A 232 11.97 1.59 -12.66
N GLN A 233 12.47 1.41 -11.43
CA GLN A 233 13.17 0.19 -11.01
C GLN A 233 12.23 -1.01 -10.85
N SER A 234 10.96 -0.78 -10.50
CA SER A 234 9.93 -1.79 -10.32
C SER A 234 8.55 -1.21 -10.63
N SER A 235 7.58 -2.06 -10.94
CA SER A 235 6.21 -1.66 -11.18
C SER A 235 5.24 -2.76 -10.77
N ALA A 236 4.03 -2.38 -10.34
CA ALA A 236 2.94 -3.33 -10.10
C ALA A 236 2.59 -4.09 -11.39
N LEU A 237 2.68 -3.42 -12.54
CA LEU A 237 2.46 -4.04 -13.84
C LEU A 237 3.43 -5.21 -14.09
N SER A 238 4.73 -5.00 -13.84
CA SER A 238 5.72 -6.07 -13.97
C SER A 238 5.48 -7.19 -12.96
N GLY A 239 5.11 -6.89 -11.71
CA GLY A 239 4.80 -7.91 -10.71
C GLY A 239 3.63 -8.78 -11.13
N VAL A 240 2.54 -8.17 -11.60
CA VAL A 240 1.35 -8.88 -12.10
C VAL A 240 1.64 -9.75 -13.32
N GLN A 241 2.49 -9.30 -14.22
CA GLN A 241 2.90 -10.08 -15.42
C GLN A 241 3.74 -11.31 -15.10
N ASN A 242 4.52 -11.25 -14.02
CA ASN A 242 5.50 -12.28 -13.64
C ASN A 242 5.04 -13.20 -12.51
N THR A 243 3.75 -13.22 -12.20
CA THR A 243 3.17 -14.10 -11.18
C THR A 243 2.06 -14.98 -11.73
N ASP A 244 1.89 -16.15 -11.12
CA ASP A 244 0.73 -17.02 -11.28
C ASP A 244 -0.21 -16.99 -10.05
N LEU A 245 0.09 -16.16 -9.05
CA LEU A 245 -0.78 -15.98 -7.90
C LEU A 245 -2.13 -15.39 -8.33
N PRO A 246 -3.24 -15.86 -7.74
CA PRO A 246 -4.52 -15.19 -7.87
C PRO A 246 -4.45 -13.76 -7.32
N ILE A 247 -5.06 -12.82 -8.03
CA ILE A 247 -5.11 -11.41 -7.64
C ILE A 247 -6.55 -10.93 -7.70
N LEU A 248 -7.03 -10.33 -6.61
CA LEU A 248 -8.25 -9.55 -6.56
C LEU A 248 -7.87 -8.07 -6.64
N LEU A 249 -8.30 -7.39 -7.70
CA LEU A 249 -8.23 -5.93 -7.81
C LEU A 249 -9.59 -5.35 -7.48
N ILE A 250 -9.59 -4.35 -6.60
CA ILE A 250 -10.77 -3.54 -6.28
C ILE A 250 -10.43 -2.09 -6.63
N HIS A 251 -11.41 -1.32 -7.19
CA HIS A 251 -11.15 0.08 -7.51
C HIS A 251 -12.45 0.89 -7.59
N GLY A 252 -12.43 2.10 -7.05
CA GLY A 252 -13.50 3.07 -7.21
C GLY A 252 -13.51 3.68 -8.62
N GLU A 253 -14.65 3.74 -9.28
CA GLU A 253 -14.72 4.31 -10.64
C GLU A 253 -14.64 5.85 -10.65
N ALA A 254 -14.94 6.50 -9.52
CA ALA A 254 -14.80 7.95 -9.35
C ALA A 254 -13.46 8.35 -8.68
N ASP A 255 -12.47 7.45 -8.66
CA ASP A 255 -11.13 7.74 -8.14
C ASP A 255 -10.42 8.72 -9.09
N ASP A 256 -10.29 9.96 -8.63
CA ASP A 256 -9.62 11.07 -9.34
C ASP A 256 -8.13 11.20 -8.98
N PHE A 257 -7.67 10.48 -7.94
CA PHE A 257 -6.28 10.45 -7.50
C PHE A 257 -5.48 9.34 -8.18
N VAL A 258 -5.97 8.09 -8.14
CA VAL A 258 -5.43 6.96 -8.91
C VAL A 258 -6.49 6.52 -9.93
N PRO A 259 -6.38 6.87 -11.22
CA PRO A 259 -7.39 6.51 -12.20
C PRO A 259 -7.66 5.00 -12.26
N ALA A 260 -8.92 4.57 -12.20
CA ALA A 260 -9.33 3.18 -12.30
C ALA A 260 -8.82 2.47 -13.57
N GLN A 261 -8.41 3.25 -14.58
CA GLN A 261 -7.76 2.73 -15.78
C GLN A 261 -6.46 1.98 -15.44
N MET A 262 -5.73 2.38 -14.38
CA MET A 262 -4.53 1.64 -13.95
C MET A 262 -4.85 0.21 -13.52
N SER A 263 -5.94 -0.02 -12.76
CA SER A 263 -6.39 -1.38 -12.41
C SER A 263 -6.92 -2.15 -13.62
N ARG A 264 -7.59 -1.48 -14.56
CA ARG A 264 -8.01 -2.13 -15.82
C ARG A 264 -6.79 -2.62 -16.63
N ASP A 265 -5.71 -1.84 -16.65
CA ASP A 265 -4.47 -2.22 -17.35
C ASP A 265 -3.74 -3.35 -16.63
N LEU A 266 -3.69 -3.34 -15.29
CA LEU A 266 -3.18 -4.44 -14.47
C LEU A 266 -3.98 -5.73 -14.70
N ALA A 267 -5.31 -5.65 -14.72
CA ALA A 267 -6.17 -6.80 -14.96
C ALA A 267 -5.97 -7.44 -16.34
N ARG A 268 -5.73 -6.62 -17.38
CA ARG A 268 -5.42 -7.12 -18.73
C ARG A 268 -4.05 -7.77 -18.83
N ALA A 269 -3.11 -7.35 -17.99
CA ALA A 269 -1.73 -7.80 -18.04
C ALA A 269 -1.50 -9.12 -17.28
N GLY A 270 -2.32 -9.41 -16.27
CA GLY A 270 -2.17 -10.58 -15.42
C GLY A 270 -2.90 -11.82 -15.91
N LYS A 271 -2.47 -12.99 -15.48
CA LYS A 271 -3.03 -14.29 -15.88
C LYS A 271 -4.25 -14.70 -15.06
N ARG A 272 -4.25 -14.39 -13.76
CA ARG A 272 -5.26 -14.82 -12.77
C ARG A 272 -5.74 -13.61 -11.96
N VAL A 273 -6.32 -12.64 -12.64
CA VAL A 273 -6.75 -11.37 -12.05
C VAL A 273 -8.25 -11.22 -12.17
N SER A 274 -8.91 -11.02 -11.03
CA SER A 274 -10.31 -10.59 -10.94
C SER A 274 -10.35 -9.10 -10.65
N LEU A 275 -11.19 -8.35 -11.34
CA LEU A 275 -11.34 -6.89 -11.15
C LEU A 275 -12.78 -6.56 -10.77
N PHE A 276 -12.95 -5.93 -9.61
CA PHE A 276 -14.20 -5.38 -9.12
C PHE A 276 -14.14 -3.85 -9.11
N LEU A 277 -15.07 -3.23 -9.82
CA LEU A 277 -15.18 -1.78 -9.91
C LEU A 277 -16.40 -1.31 -9.12
N PHE A 278 -16.21 -0.24 -8.34
CA PHE A 278 -17.24 0.33 -7.48
C PHE A 278 -17.68 1.69 -8.03
N PRO A 279 -18.88 1.75 -8.67
CA PRO A 279 -19.41 3.01 -9.19
C PRO A 279 -19.54 4.07 -8.11
N GLY A 280 -19.09 5.28 -8.41
CA GLY A 280 -19.17 6.43 -7.48
C GLY A 280 -18.15 6.45 -6.35
N ALA A 281 -17.41 5.35 -6.10
CA ALA A 281 -16.39 5.33 -5.07
C ALA A 281 -15.16 6.16 -5.48
N ALA A 282 -14.72 7.04 -4.58
CA ALA A 282 -13.46 7.77 -4.69
C ALA A 282 -12.27 6.91 -4.22
N HIS A 283 -11.07 7.50 -4.11
CA HIS A 283 -9.83 6.78 -3.77
C HIS A 283 -9.88 6.14 -2.38
N GLY A 284 -9.73 4.81 -2.32
CA GLY A 284 -9.62 4.06 -1.06
C GLY A 284 -10.91 3.97 -0.24
N ILE A 285 -12.09 4.25 -0.83
CA ILE A 285 -13.38 4.17 -0.13
C ILE A 285 -14.38 3.21 -0.77
N SER A 286 -13.92 2.29 -1.60
CA SER A 286 -14.79 1.27 -2.21
C SER A 286 -15.60 0.50 -1.16
N TYR A 287 -14.98 0.14 -0.04
CA TYR A 287 -15.62 -0.52 1.09
C TYR A 287 -16.78 0.29 1.69
N LEU A 288 -16.59 1.60 1.91
CA LEU A 288 -17.62 2.48 2.48
C LEU A 288 -18.74 2.79 1.49
N THR A 289 -18.45 2.77 0.19
CA THR A 289 -19.45 3.04 -0.85
C THR A 289 -20.45 1.90 -0.99
N ASP A 290 -20.00 0.65 -0.89
CA ASP A 290 -20.87 -0.55 -0.95
C ASP A 290 -20.23 -1.66 -0.10
N THR A 291 -20.44 -1.58 1.21
CA THR A 291 -19.85 -2.47 2.21
C THR A 291 -20.22 -3.93 1.99
N GLU A 292 -21.47 -4.21 1.63
CA GLU A 292 -21.96 -5.57 1.42
C GLU A 292 -21.28 -6.22 0.21
N ARG A 293 -21.29 -5.53 -0.93
CA ARG A 293 -20.67 -6.01 -2.16
C ARG A 293 -19.15 -6.17 -2.02
N TYR A 294 -18.48 -5.23 -1.32
CA TYR A 294 -17.05 -5.31 -1.06
C TYR A 294 -16.73 -6.54 -0.21
N THR A 295 -17.42 -6.69 0.91
CA THR A 295 -17.25 -7.81 1.84
C THR A 295 -17.48 -9.16 1.15
N GLN A 296 -18.58 -9.28 0.38
CA GLN A 296 -18.87 -10.51 -0.35
C GLN A 296 -17.79 -10.85 -1.39
N ALA A 297 -17.34 -9.84 -2.18
CA ALA A 297 -16.30 -10.06 -3.19
C ALA A 297 -14.97 -10.53 -2.56
N GLU A 298 -14.58 -9.95 -1.44
CA GLU A 298 -13.35 -10.30 -0.74
C GLU A 298 -13.43 -11.70 -0.12
N LEU A 299 -14.52 -12.01 0.60
CA LEU A 299 -14.71 -13.31 1.25
C LEU A 299 -14.84 -14.46 0.25
N ASP A 300 -15.61 -14.29 -0.81
CA ASP A 300 -15.76 -15.30 -1.85
C ASP A 300 -14.41 -15.59 -2.52
N TRP A 301 -13.63 -14.53 -2.75
CA TRP A 301 -12.32 -14.67 -3.35
C TRP A 301 -11.33 -15.35 -2.39
N ILE A 302 -11.28 -14.96 -1.10
CA ILE A 302 -10.46 -15.63 -0.08
C ILE A 302 -10.83 -17.11 0.01
N ALA A 303 -12.12 -17.43 0.08
CA ALA A 303 -12.58 -18.82 0.10
C ALA A 303 -12.12 -19.62 -1.14
N ALA A 304 -12.18 -19.01 -2.32
CA ALA A 304 -11.77 -19.66 -3.56
C ALA A 304 -10.27 -19.96 -3.62
N VAL A 305 -9.42 -19.10 -3.08
CA VAL A 305 -7.95 -19.27 -3.18
C VAL A 305 -7.35 -20.05 -2.02
N THR A 306 -8.01 -20.06 -0.84
CA THR A 306 -7.51 -20.75 0.35
C THR A 306 -8.23 -22.06 0.66
N GLY A 307 -9.41 -22.27 0.09
CA GLY A 307 -10.31 -23.37 0.45
C GLY A 307 -11.00 -23.19 1.81
N TRP A 308 -10.68 -22.12 2.54
CA TRP A 308 -11.29 -21.82 3.83
C TRP A 308 -12.69 -21.24 3.67
N LYS A 309 -13.62 -21.69 4.48
CA LYS A 309 -15.01 -21.20 4.48
C LYS A 309 -15.33 -20.60 5.84
N THR A 310 -15.94 -19.43 5.82
CA THR A 310 -16.56 -18.86 7.03
C THR A 310 -17.58 -19.88 7.55
N ALA A 311 -17.54 -20.20 8.84
CA ALA A 311 -18.66 -20.91 9.45
C ALA A 311 -19.90 -20.01 9.36
N GLU A 312 -21.00 -20.54 8.84
CA GLU A 312 -22.31 -19.90 8.83
C GLU A 312 -22.77 -19.51 10.24
#